data_5f4711e98102cffbb74b7083de155377
#
_entry.id   5f4711e98102cffbb74b7083de155377
#
_cell.length_a   1.000
_cell.length_b   1.000
_cell.length_c   1.000
_cell.angle_alpha   90.00
_cell.angle_beta   90.00
_cell.angle_gamma   90.00
#
_symmetry.space_group_name_H-M   'P 1'
#
loop_
_entity.id
_entity.type
_entity.pdbx_description
1 polymer ?
#
loop_
_entity_poly.entity_id
_entity_poly.type
_entity_poly.pdbx_seq_one_letter_code
_entity_poly.pdbx_strand_id
1 'polypeptide(L)'
;AGSGISFLSSSKENIDKFIDYRNSVTVGPNKMNQGLHVEYFKIMPIKKQMQKMKEILLPKFDITDHYLDMLKDERLGSFSNPTGGYFFSFDSKKSNCEEIIDTCQKLNLKLLPPGSSFPYNDDPNKNNIRIAPTFPTNDELEKSMKILTSVVKHLN
;
A
#
# COMPACT_ATOMS: atom_id res chain seq x y z
N ALA A 1 7.94 -9.45 8.47
CA ALA A 1 7.40 -10.47 7.58
C ALA A 1 7.36 -11.82 8.32
N GLY A 2 6.34 -12.66 8.02
CA GLY A 2 6.20 -13.99 8.63
C GLY A 2 5.51 -14.04 10.00
N SER A 3 5.21 -12.91 10.62
CA SER A 3 4.54 -12.84 11.93
C SER A 3 3.08 -12.36 11.84
N GLY A 4 2.52 -12.24 10.65
CA GLY A 4 1.14 -11.83 10.48
C GLY A 4 0.14 -12.87 10.96
N ILE A 5 -0.99 -12.41 11.51
CA ILE A 5 -2.18 -13.23 11.74
C ILE A 5 -3.36 -12.59 11.02
N SER A 6 -4.29 -13.42 10.59
CA SER A 6 -5.51 -12.96 9.94
C SER A 6 -6.73 -13.69 10.50
N PHE A 7 -7.88 -13.06 10.32
CA PHE A 7 -9.17 -13.61 10.73
C PHE A 7 -10.05 -13.74 9.48
N LEU A 8 -10.67 -14.90 9.32
CA LEU A 8 -11.70 -15.12 8.30
C LEU A 8 -13.05 -15.24 9.01
N SER A 9 -14.00 -14.42 8.59
CA SER A 9 -15.40 -14.48 9.04
C SER A 9 -16.31 -14.54 7.83
N SER A 10 -17.20 -15.54 7.79
CA SER A 10 -18.15 -15.74 6.69
C SER A 10 -19.31 -16.62 7.15
N SER A 11 -20.21 -17.00 6.22
CA SER A 11 -21.23 -18.01 6.50
C SER A 11 -20.59 -19.35 6.88
N LYS A 12 -21.34 -20.19 7.63
CA LYS A 12 -20.86 -21.52 8.01
C LYS A 12 -20.42 -22.34 6.78
N GLU A 13 -21.21 -22.33 5.73
CA GLU A 13 -20.92 -23.05 4.49
C GLU A 13 -19.57 -22.63 3.86
N ASN A 14 -19.29 -21.32 3.80
CA ASN A 14 -18.03 -20.81 3.26
C ASN A 14 -16.84 -21.15 4.17
N ILE A 15 -17.03 -21.12 5.49
CA ILE A 15 -15.99 -21.51 6.44
C ILE A 15 -15.69 -23.00 6.31
N ASP A 16 -16.70 -23.86 6.20
CA ASP A 16 -16.50 -25.30 6.02
C ASP A 16 -15.71 -25.59 4.73
N LYS A 17 -16.09 -25.00 3.59
CA LYS A 17 -15.35 -25.10 2.32
C LYS A 17 -13.90 -24.58 2.43
N PHE A 18 -13.69 -23.49 3.13
CA PHE A 18 -12.35 -22.96 3.37
C PHE A 18 -11.50 -23.92 4.22
N ILE A 19 -12.08 -24.51 5.27
CA ILE A 19 -11.40 -25.48 6.13
C ILE A 19 -10.99 -26.71 5.31
N ASP A 20 -11.87 -27.25 4.48
CA ASP A 20 -11.59 -28.41 3.64
C ASP A 20 -10.44 -28.10 2.66
N TYR A 21 -10.50 -26.96 1.97
CA TYR A 21 -9.40 -26.52 1.10
C TYR A 21 -8.09 -26.34 1.89
N ARG A 22 -8.13 -25.62 3.01
CA ARG A 22 -6.94 -25.38 3.84
C ARG A 22 -6.30 -26.68 4.32
N ASN A 23 -7.09 -27.66 4.73
CA ASN A 23 -6.61 -28.94 5.22
C ASN A 23 -5.88 -29.75 4.15
N SER A 24 -6.17 -29.52 2.86
CA SER A 24 -5.43 -30.12 1.75
C SER A 24 -4.08 -29.44 1.47
N VAL A 25 -3.90 -28.18 1.91
CA VAL A 25 -2.72 -27.37 1.63
C VAL A 25 -1.77 -27.26 2.83
N THR A 26 -2.30 -27.30 4.07
CA THR A 26 -1.51 -27.13 5.30
C THR A 26 -2.08 -27.94 6.46
N VAL A 27 -1.19 -28.40 7.35
CA VAL A 27 -1.59 -29.11 8.58
C VAL A 27 -2.32 -28.19 9.58
N GLY A 28 -2.17 -26.88 9.47
CA GLY A 28 -2.84 -25.91 10.32
C GLY A 28 -2.08 -24.57 10.45
N PRO A 29 -2.67 -23.62 11.17
CA PRO A 29 -2.04 -22.34 11.40
C PRO A 29 -0.84 -22.43 12.35
N ASN A 30 0.07 -21.48 12.25
CA ASN A 30 1.22 -21.37 13.16
C ASN A 30 0.74 -20.97 14.58
N LYS A 31 0.57 -21.96 15.46
CA LYS A 31 0.08 -21.77 16.83
C LYS A 31 1.06 -20.97 17.69
N MET A 32 2.39 -21.09 17.44
CA MET A 32 3.38 -20.31 18.15
C MET A 32 3.21 -18.81 17.86
N ASN A 33 3.03 -18.47 16.58
CA ASN A 33 2.79 -17.09 16.19
C ASN A 33 1.49 -16.53 16.81
N GLN A 34 0.42 -17.33 16.86
CA GLN A 34 -0.81 -16.94 17.53
C GLN A 34 -0.59 -16.72 19.04
N GLY A 35 0.14 -17.61 19.71
CA GLY A 35 0.49 -17.47 21.13
C GLY A 35 1.32 -16.21 21.40
N LEU A 36 2.31 -15.92 20.57
CA LEU A 36 3.12 -14.69 20.68
C LEU A 36 2.24 -13.43 20.56
N HIS A 37 1.26 -13.40 19.67
CA HIS A 37 0.34 -12.26 19.56
C HIS A 37 -0.55 -12.13 20.80
N VAL A 38 -1.03 -13.23 21.37
CA VAL A 38 -1.83 -13.21 22.61
C VAL A 38 -1.01 -12.60 23.74
N GLU A 39 0.24 -13.05 23.96
CA GLU A 39 1.10 -12.48 25.00
C GLU A 39 1.48 -11.03 24.71
N TYR A 40 1.80 -10.69 23.46
CA TYR A 40 2.09 -9.31 23.08
C TYR A 40 0.94 -8.36 23.38
N PHE A 41 -0.31 -8.73 23.05
CA PHE A 41 -1.48 -7.88 23.30
C PHE A 41 -1.85 -7.71 24.78
N LYS A 42 -1.37 -8.57 25.69
CA LYS A 42 -1.47 -8.34 27.13
C LYS A 42 -0.59 -7.16 27.58
N ILE A 43 0.59 -7.01 26.96
CA ILE A 43 1.55 -5.96 27.27
C ILE A 43 1.25 -4.67 26.49
N MET A 44 0.90 -4.83 25.21
CA MET A 44 0.61 -3.72 24.29
C MET A 44 -0.78 -3.90 23.68
N PRO A 45 -1.82 -3.29 24.24
CA PRO A 45 -3.16 -3.32 23.66
C PRO A 45 -3.16 -2.83 22.21
N ILE A 46 -3.94 -3.48 21.33
CA ILE A 46 -3.95 -3.21 19.90
C ILE A 46 -4.21 -1.72 19.58
N LYS A 47 -5.11 -1.07 20.30
CA LYS A 47 -5.40 0.37 20.12
C LYS A 47 -4.17 1.25 20.39
N LYS A 48 -3.36 0.89 21.40
CA LYS A 48 -2.13 1.62 21.72
C LYS A 48 -1.07 1.41 20.64
N GLN A 49 -0.97 0.19 20.12
CA GLN A 49 -0.09 -0.12 18.99
C GLN A 49 -0.50 0.65 17.72
N MET A 50 -1.80 0.67 17.40
CA MET A 50 -2.32 1.43 16.26
C MET A 50 -2.05 2.93 16.40
N GLN A 51 -2.18 3.49 17.62
CA GLN A 51 -1.87 4.90 17.86
C GLN A 51 -0.39 5.21 17.59
N LYS A 52 0.53 4.38 18.08
CA LYS A 52 1.96 4.53 17.80
C LYS A 52 2.28 4.45 16.30
N MET A 53 1.65 3.51 15.58
CA MET A 53 1.81 3.40 14.14
C MET A 53 1.29 4.65 13.42
N LYS A 54 0.13 5.18 13.85
CA LYS A 54 -0.43 6.42 13.31
C LYS A 54 0.54 7.60 13.45
N GLU A 55 1.17 7.77 14.61
CA GLU A 55 2.13 8.85 14.87
C GLU A 55 3.35 8.81 13.93
N ILE A 56 3.77 7.61 13.55
CA ILE A 56 4.86 7.41 12.57
C ILE A 56 4.41 7.65 11.14
N LEU A 57 3.21 7.21 10.80
CA LEU A 57 2.73 7.19 9.42
C LEU A 57 2.08 8.51 9.00
N LEU A 58 1.41 9.21 9.91
CA LEU A 58 0.67 10.43 9.59
C LEU A 58 1.54 11.48 8.87
N PRO A 59 2.74 11.85 9.36
CA PRO A 59 3.57 12.82 8.64
C PRO A 59 3.92 12.40 7.20
N LYS A 60 4.07 11.09 6.97
CA LYS A 60 4.37 10.55 5.64
C LYS A 60 3.16 10.62 4.71
N PHE A 61 1.97 10.40 5.27
CA PHE A 61 0.72 10.58 4.54
C PHE A 61 0.50 12.04 4.18
N ASP A 62 0.74 12.97 5.11
CA ASP A 62 0.62 14.41 4.87
C ASP A 62 1.56 14.89 3.75
N ILE A 63 2.81 14.41 3.73
CA ILE A 63 3.76 14.70 2.65
C ILE A 63 3.22 14.17 1.32
N THR A 64 2.79 12.91 1.28
CA THR A 64 2.31 12.27 0.05
C THR A 64 1.07 12.97 -0.50
N ASP A 65 0.11 13.25 0.37
CA ASP A 65 -1.15 13.93 0.05
C ASP A 65 -0.89 15.32 -0.54
N HIS A 66 -0.02 16.11 0.09
CA HIS A 66 0.39 17.42 -0.41
C HIS A 66 0.88 17.38 -1.86
N TYR A 67 1.78 16.45 -2.21
CA TYR A 67 2.31 16.33 -3.56
C TYR A 67 1.30 15.80 -4.57
N LEU A 68 0.41 14.89 -4.16
CA LEU A 68 -0.63 14.37 -5.01
C LEU A 68 -1.75 15.39 -5.25
N ASP A 69 -2.08 16.22 -4.26
CA ASP A 69 -3.00 17.34 -4.44
C ASP A 69 -2.50 18.34 -5.48
N MET A 70 -1.20 18.63 -5.53
CA MET A 70 -0.62 19.47 -6.59
C MET A 70 -0.90 18.90 -8.00
N LEU A 71 -0.77 17.57 -8.17
CA LEU A 71 -1.07 16.92 -9.46
C LEU A 71 -2.58 16.96 -9.80
N LYS A 72 -3.43 16.81 -8.79
CA LYS A 72 -4.88 16.90 -8.93
C LYS A 72 -5.32 18.30 -9.31
N ASP A 73 -4.79 19.32 -8.65
CA ASP A 73 -5.10 20.73 -8.91
C ASP A 73 -4.70 21.15 -10.34
N GLU A 74 -3.56 20.62 -10.82
CA GLU A 74 -3.11 20.79 -12.20
C GLU A 74 -3.86 19.87 -13.20
N ARG A 75 -4.81 19.06 -12.74
CA ARG A 75 -5.61 18.12 -13.53
C ARG A 75 -4.80 17.04 -14.25
N LEU A 76 -3.66 16.65 -13.70
CA LEU A 76 -2.76 15.64 -14.25
C LEU A 76 -3.08 14.23 -13.80
N GLY A 77 -3.90 14.08 -12.76
CA GLY A 77 -4.33 12.79 -12.25
C GLY A 77 -5.38 12.90 -11.16
N SER A 78 -5.73 11.77 -10.61
CA SER A 78 -6.57 11.62 -9.43
C SER A 78 -5.95 10.59 -8.49
N PHE A 79 -6.28 10.66 -7.21
CA PHE A 79 -5.76 9.70 -6.25
C PHE A 79 -6.80 9.36 -5.18
N SER A 80 -6.61 8.20 -4.56
CA SER A 80 -7.38 7.80 -3.39
C SER A 80 -7.02 8.69 -2.20
N ASN A 81 -8.00 9.04 -1.38
CA ASN A 81 -7.77 9.72 -0.10
C ASN A 81 -7.95 8.70 1.04
N PRO A 82 -6.90 7.92 1.39
CA PRO A 82 -7.02 6.86 2.37
C PRO A 82 -7.09 7.41 3.79
N THR A 83 -8.06 6.94 4.56
CA THR A 83 -8.19 7.23 5.99
C THR A 83 -7.36 6.28 6.87
N GLY A 84 -6.62 5.36 6.26
CA GLY A 84 -5.76 4.38 6.92
C GLY A 84 -5.10 3.45 5.91
N GLY A 85 -4.36 2.46 6.40
CA GLY A 85 -3.61 1.55 5.56
C GLY A 85 -2.18 2.03 5.30
N TYR A 86 -1.60 1.61 4.16
CA TYR A 86 -0.18 1.82 3.86
C TYR A 86 0.08 2.34 2.44
N PHE A 87 -0.96 2.56 1.65
CA PHE A 87 -0.82 2.84 0.24
C PHE A 87 -1.75 3.96 -0.22
N PHE A 88 -1.26 4.71 -1.21
CA PHE A 88 -2.08 5.55 -2.07
C PHE A 88 -2.21 4.90 -3.44
N SER A 89 -3.34 5.10 -4.08
CA SER A 89 -3.58 4.76 -5.48
C SER A 89 -3.66 6.05 -6.27
N PHE A 90 -2.79 6.23 -7.24
CA PHE A 90 -2.76 7.41 -8.13
C PHE A 90 -3.03 6.97 -9.56
N ASP A 91 -3.98 7.62 -10.20
CA ASP A 91 -4.34 7.40 -11.60
C ASP A 91 -3.90 8.61 -12.45
N SER A 92 -2.93 8.40 -13.33
CA SER A 92 -2.50 9.43 -14.28
C SER A 92 -3.60 9.68 -15.32
N LYS A 93 -3.78 10.93 -15.72
CA LYS A 93 -4.85 11.30 -16.65
C LYS A 93 -4.48 11.09 -18.11
N LYS A 94 -3.23 11.28 -18.47
CA LYS A 94 -2.75 11.22 -19.85
C LYS A 94 -1.67 10.20 -20.10
N SER A 95 -0.71 10.10 -19.18
CA SER A 95 0.46 9.25 -19.32
C SER A 95 0.20 7.82 -18.87
N ASN A 96 0.81 6.87 -19.59
CA ASN A 96 0.84 5.47 -19.21
C ASN A 96 1.69 5.29 -17.94
N CYS A 97 1.21 4.47 -17.01
CA CYS A 97 1.92 4.19 -15.75
C CYS A 97 3.30 3.54 -15.98
N GLU A 98 3.46 2.72 -17.02
CA GLU A 98 4.74 2.10 -17.37
C GLU A 98 5.80 3.16 -17.70
N GLU A 99 5.46 4.16 -18.51
CA GLU A 99 6.36 5.25 -18.90
C GLU A 99 6.78 6.09 -17.67
N ILE A 100 5.83 6.39 -16.77
CA ILE A 100 6.12 7.10 -15.52
C ILE A 100 7.06 6.29 -14.64
N ILE A 101 6.79 4.99 -14.45
CA ILE A 101 7.59 4.09 -13.61
C ILE A 101 8.99 3.94 -14.17
N ASP A 102 9.14 3.72 -15.47
CA ASP A 102 10.44 3.58 -16.14
C ASP A 102 11.27 4.87 -16.05
N THR A 103 10.63 6.02 -16.21
CA THR A 103 11.31 7.31 -16.07
C THR A 103 11.74 7.56 -14.63
N CYS A 104 10.88 7.26 -13.66
CA CYS A 104 11.24 7.33 -12.24
C CYS A 104 12.42 6.38 -11.91
N GLN A 105 12.43 5.18 -12.47
CA GLN A 105 13.52 4.22 -12.25
C GLN A 105 14.86 4.72 -12.79
N LYS A 106 14.88 5.38 -13.94
CA LYS A 106 16.09 6.05 -14.49
C LYS A 106 16.61 7.16 -13.58
N LEU A 107 15.73 7.76 -12.79
CA LEU A 107 16.06 8.77 -11.77
C LEU A 107 16.32 8.16 -10.38
N ASN A 108 16.53 6.85 -10.29
CA ASN A 108 16.75 6.09 -9.05
C ASN A 108 15.55 6.11 -8.07
N LEU A 109 14.35 6.43 -8.53
CA LEU A 109 13.13 6.27 -7.77
C LEU A 109 12.45 4.95 -8.14
N LYS A 110 12.49 3.98 -7.24
CA LYS A 110 11.85 2.68 -7.43
C LYS A 110 10.39 2.72 -7.00
N LEU A 111 9.49 2.52 -7.93
CA LEU A 111 8.06 2.35 -7.70
C LEU A 111 7.66 0.87 -7.81
N LEU A 112 6.44 0.55 -7.41
CA LEU A 112 5.88 -0.78 -7.61
C LEU A 112 5.61 -1.05 -9.11
N PRO A 113 5.66 -2.30 -9.56
CA PRO A 113 5.39 -2.63 -10.95
C PRO A 113 3.99 -2.17 -11.40
N PRO A 114 3.82 -1.88 -12.71
CA PRO A 114 2.51 -1.56 -13.27
C PRO A 114 1.48 -2.64 -12.95
N GLY A 115 0.23 -2.25 -12.74
CA GLY A 115 -0.87 -3.17 -12.46
C GLY A 115 -0.88 -3.75 -11.03
N SER A 116 0.09 -3.41 -10.17
CA SER A 116 0.21 -3.99 -8.82
C SER A 116 -0.98 -3.75 -7.89
N SER A 117 -1.92 -2.89 -8.27
CA SER A 117 -3.19 -2.66 -7.57
C SER A 117 -4.33 -3.56 -8.07
N PHE A 118 -4.12 -4.30 -9.14
CA PHE A 118 -5.15 -5.09 -9.82
C PHE A 118 -4.86 -6.59 -9.75
N PRO A 119 -5.91 -7.44 -9.74
CA PRO A 119 -5.74 -8.89 -9.91
C PRO A 119 -4.98 -9.19 -11.20
N TYR A 120 -4.08 -10.15 -11.15
CA TYR A 120 -3.24 -10.58 -12.27
C TYR A 120 -2.35 -9.48 -12.88
N ASN A 121 -2.19 -8.34 -12.18
CA ASN A 121 -1.51 -7.13 -12.68
C ASN A 121 -2.15 -6.54 -13.96
N ASP A 122 -3.42 -6.79 -14.18
CA ASP A 122 -4.16 -6.32 -15.34
C ASP A 122 -4.91 -5.01 -15.00
N ASP A 123 -4.23 -3.88 -15.23
CA ASP A 123 -4.83 -2.55 -15.15
C ASP A 123 -5.49 -2.21 -16.50
N PRO A 124 -6.84 -2.16 -16.57
CA PRO A 124 -7.54 -1.92 -17.84
C PRO A 124 -7.21 -0.57 -18.48
N ASN A 125 -6.83 0.42 -17.69
CA ASN A 125 -6.52 1.77 -18.17
C ASN A 125 -5.01 2.03 -18.31
N LYS A 126 -4.17 1.15 -17.77
CA LYS A 126 -2.69 1.27 -17.75
C LYS A 126 -2.19 2.62 -17.21
N ASN A 127 -2.89 3.18 -16.24
CA ASN A 127 -2.60 4.50 -15.70
C ASN A 127 -2.45 4.54 -14.18
N ASN A 128 -2.63 3.40 -13.50
CA ASN A 128 -2.60 3.31 -12.04
C ASN A 128 -1.18 3.08 -11.51
N ILE A 129 -0.82 3.86 -10.50
CA ILE A 129 0.44 3.72 -9.76
C ILE A 129 0.10 3.56 -8.28
N ARG A 130 0.59 2.48 -7.66
CA ARG A 130 0.51 2.27 -6.23
C ARG A 130 1.72 2.86 -5.53
N ILE A 131 1.49 3.83 -4.64
CA ILE A 131 2.52 4.52 -3.89
C ILE A 131 2.54 3.99 -2.45
N ALA A 132 3.72 3.58 -1.97
CA ALA A 132 3.96 3.04 -0.64
C ALA A 132 4.88 3.97 0.18
N PRO A 133 4.36 5.01 0.85
CA PRO A 133 5.18 6.03 1.49
C PRO A 133 5.78 5.61 2.83
N THR A 134 5.47 4.43 3.33
CA THR A 134 5.68 4.07 4.73
C THR A 134 7.13 3.73 5.12
N PHE A 135 7.95 3.27 4.17
CA PHE A 135 9.33 2.81 4.43
C PHE A 135 10.35 3.95 4.53
N PRO A 136 10.46 4.91 3.57
CA PRO A 136 11.49 5.93 3.59
C PRO A 136 11.35 6.88 4.79
N THR A 137 12.42 7.58 5.14
CA THR A 137 12.35 8.75 6.06
C THR A 137 11.51 9.87 5.44
N ASN A 138 11.09 10.84 6.24
CA ASN A 138 10.31 11.97 5.71
C ASN A 138 11.07 12.76 4.64
N ASP A 139 12.38 12.99 4.85
CA ASP A 139 13.24 13.71 3.88
C ASP A 139 13.42 12.93 2.56
N GLU A 140 13.60 11.61 2.65
CA GLU A 140 13.67 10.73 1.48
C GLU A 140 12.34 10.68 0.73
N LEU A 141 11.23 10.62 1.47
CA LEU A 141 9.89 10.62 0.90
C LEU A 141 9.61 11.93 0.17
N GLU A 142 9.95 13.06 0.77
CA GLU A 142 9.77 14.37 0.14
C GLU A 142 10.56 14.48 -1.18
N LYS A 143 11.82 14.04 -1.21
CA LYS A 143 12.62 13.96 -2.44
C LYS A 143 11.98 13.04 -3.48
N SER A 144 11.50 11.87 -3.03
CA SER A 144 10.85 10.89 -3.89
C SER A 144 9.57 11.44 -4.52
N MET A 145 8.75 12.14 -3.73
CA MET A 145 7.53 12.76 -4.22
C MET A 145 7.80 13.93 -5.18
N LYS A 146 8.86 14.71 -4.94
CA LYS A 146 9.32 15.75 -5.90
C LYS A 146 9.72 15.15 -7.25
N ILE A 147 10.45 14.02 -7.25
CA ILE A 147 10.80 13.32 -8.50
C ILE A 147 9.54 12.82 -9.20
N LEU A 148 8.67 12.11 -8.50
CA LEU A 148 7.43 11.57 -9.07
C LEU A 148 6.57 12.67 -9.70
N THR A 149 6.31 13.74 -8.97
CA THR A 149 5.48 14.85 -9.45
C THR A 149 6.12 15.55 -10.66
N SER A 150 7.44 15.72 -10.66
CA SER A 150 8.15 16.29 -11.82
C SER A 150 8.07 15.41 -13.06
N VAL A 151 8.19 14.09 -12.90
CA VAL A 151 8.05 13.12 -14.00
C VAL A 151 6.63 13.14 -14.55
N VAL A 152 5.61 13.09 -13.67
CA VAL A 152 4.21 13.16 -14.09
C VAL A 152 3.92 14.45 -14.85
N LYS A 153 4.42 15.60 -14.39
CA LYS A 153 4.27 16.90 -15.08
C LYS A 153 4.96 16.93 -16.44
N HIS A 154 6.14 16.32 -16.54
CA HIS A 154 6.89 16.29 -17.80
C HIS A 154 6.24 15.43 -18.89
N LEU A 155 5.61 14.33 -18.50
CA LEU A 155 4.99 13.37 -19.41
C LEU A 155 3.52 13.68 -19.75
N ASN A 156 2.86 14.64 -19.09
CA ASN A 156 1.48 15.04 -19.33
C ASN A 156 1.37 16.41 -20.02
#